data_aae3b14014674e1c3a94e265dcc34279
#
_entry.id   aae3b14014674e1c3a94e265dcc34279
#
_cell.length_a   1.000
_cell.length_b   1.000
_cell.length_c   1.000
_cell.angle_alpha   90.00
_cell.angle_beta   90.00
_cell.angle_gamma   90.00
#
_symmetry.space_group_name_H-M   'P 1'
#
loop_
_entity.id
_entity.type
_entity.pdbx_description
1 polymer ?
#
loop_
_entity_poly.entity_id
_entity_poly.type
_entity_poly.pdbx_seq_one_letter_code
_entity_poly.pdbx_strand_id
1 'polypeptide(L)'
;MKVKASIAATVALLVALSSTAFAQDRRDIRLAEDIGRSITTYARLTIFDDINATVENGVVVLTGRVTMPYKKDDLEKRITKVDGVRSVRSEIGVLPVSQFDDELRRRVSRAIYGNPSFWNYAVMANPPIHIIVEGGHVTLAGVVNSNVERMLARSLATGLGELSVTNSLKTDAEVKSE
;
A
#
# COMPACT_ATOMS: atom_id res chain seq x y z
N MET A 1 36.61 -12.25 -44.96
CA MET A 1 35.42 -12.98 -44.40
C MET A 1 35.36 -13.06 -42.88
N LYS A 2 36.02 -12.19 -42.10
CA LYS A 2 36.03 -12.25 -40.61
C LYS A 2 35.15 -11.23 -39.91
N VAL A 3 34.56 -10.26 -40.62
CA VAL A 3 33.76 -9.17 -40.00
C VAL A 3 32.29 -9.54 -39.79
N LYS A 4 31.72 -10.46 -40.57
CA LYS A 4 30.31 -10.85 -40.49
C LYS A 4 29.97 -11.72 -39.28
N ALA A 5 30.93 -12.43 -38.68
CA ALA A 5 30.71 -13.28 -37.50
C ALA A 5 30.61 -12.49 -36.20
N SER A 6 31.30 -11.33 -36.08
CA SER A 6 31.28 -10.49 -34.90
C SER A 6 29.95 -9.77 -34.68
N ILE A 7 29.28 -9.35 -35.76
CA ILE A 7 28.01 -8.59 -35.68
C ILE A 7 26.85 -9.52 -35.21
N ALA A 8 26.85 -10.76 -35.69
CA ALA A 8 25.83 -11.75 -35.28
C ALA A 8 25.92 -12.13 -33.80
N ALA A 9 27.13 -12.25 -33.24
CA ALA A 9 27.36 -12.54 -31.83
C ALA A 9 26.93 -11.39 -30.91
N THR A 10 27.16 -10.13 -31.36
CA THR A 10 26.78 -8.94 -30.57
C THR A 10 25.27 -8.72 -30.53
N VAL A 11 24.55 -8.99 -31.60
CA VAL A 11 23.10 -8.88 -31.69
C VAL A 11 22.43 -9.99 -30.85
N ALA A 12 22.95 -11.23 -30.87
CA ALA A 12 22.43 -12.34 -30.06
C ALA A 12 22.60 -12.07 -28.54
N LEU A 13 23.69 -11.46 -28.11
CA LEU A 13 23.94 -11.10 -26.72
C LEU A 13 23.00 -9.98 -26.23
N LEU A 14 22.70 -8.97 -27.06
CA LEU A 14 21.77 -7.89 -26.75
C LEU A 14 20.32 -8.39 -26.61
N VAL A 15 19.88 -9.32 -27.44
CA VAL A 15 18.53 -9.92 -27.36
C VAL A 15 18.39 -10.82 -26.13
N ALA A 16 19.44 -11.53 -25.71
CA ALA A 16 19.42 -12.36 -24.51
C ALA A 16 19.32 -11.52 -23.22
N LEU A 17 19.97 -10.36 -23.15
CA LEU A 17 19.90 -9.44 -22.02
C LEU A 17 18.51 -8.79 -21.87
N SER A 18 17.86 -8.46 -23.00
CA SER A 18 16.50 -7.89 -22.97
C SER A 18 15.46 -8.91 -22.47
N SER A 19 15.56 -10.18 -22.84
CA SER A 19 14.60 -11.21 -22.45
C SER A 19 14.68 -11.55 -20.94
N THR A 20 15.84 -11.41 -20.32
CA THR A 20 15.99 -11.64 -18.87
C THR A 20 15.37 -10.51 -18.04
N ALA A 21 15.47 -9.26 -18.51
CA ALA A 21 14.86 -8.11 -17.83
C ALA A 21 13.31 -8.21 -17.82
N PHE A 22 12.69 -8.52 -18.95
CA PHE A 22 11.24 -8.73 -19.04
C PHE A 22 10.74 -9.92 -18.22
N ALA A 23 11.52 -10.98 -18.10
CA ALA A 23 11.16 -12.13 -17.29
C ALA A 23 11.23 -11.82 -15.79
N GLN A 24 12.17 -10.98 -15.36
CA GLN A 24 12.30 -10.54 -13.97
C GLN A 24 11.15 -9.61 -13.59
N ASP A 25 10.83 -8.63 -14.41
CA ASP A 25 9.73 -7.69 -14.19
C ASP A 25 8.38 -8.42 -13.99
N ARG A 26 8.09 -9.42 -14.84
CA ARG A 26 6.89 -10.25 -14.68
C ARG A 26 6.87 -11.07 -13.39
N ARG A 27 8.02 -11.48 -12.87
CA ARG A 27 8.11 -12.20 -11.59
C ARG A 27 7.84 -11.27 -10.44
N ASP A 28 8.40 -10.06 -10.47
CA ASP A 28 8.22 -9.07 -9.43
C ASP A 28 6.76 -8.56 -9.37
N ILE A 29 6.08 -8.41 -10.51
CA ILE A 29 4.65 -8.09 -10.56
C ILE A 29 3.81 -9.18 -9.86
N ARG A 30 4.02 -10.46 -10.21
CA ARG A 30 3.30 -11.57 -9.55
C ARG A 30 3.60 -11.64 -8.06
N LEU A 31 4.86 -11.45 -7.70
CA LEU A 31 5.27 -11.41 -6.29
C LEU A 31 4.61 -10.26 -5.54
N ALA A 32 4.49 -9.08 -6.16
CA ALA A 32 3.78 -7.94 -5.59
C ALA A 32 2.29 -8.25 -5.36
N GLU A 33 1.64 -8.95 -6.30
CA GLU A 33 0.24 -9.40 -6.13
C GLU A 33 0.09 -10.40 -4.96
N ASP A 34 1.01 -11.37 -4.84
CA ASP A 34 1.00 -12.36 -3.75
C ASP A 34 1.23 -11.71 -2.39
N ILE A 35 2.13 -10.73 -2.34
CA ILE A 35 2.39 -9.91 -1.15
C ILE A 35 1.16 -9.08 -0.80
N GLY A 36 0.54 -8.41 -1.78
CA GLY A 36 -0.70 -7.65 -1.58
C GLY A 36 -1.80 -8.52 -0.99
N ARG A 37 -2.01 -9.73 -1.54
CA ARG A 37 -2.95 -10.71 -0.96
C ARG A 37 -2.57 -11.12 0.46
N SER A 38 -1.30 -11.34 0.73
CA SER A 38 -0.81 -11.68 2.06
C SER A 38 -1.09 -10.57 3.07
N ILE A 39 -0.91 -9.31 2.69
CA ILE A 39 -1.22 -8.15 3.55
C ILE A 39 -2.74 -8.04 3.78
N THR A 40 -3.55 -8.04 2.72
CA THR A 40 -5.00 -7.85 2.82
C THR A 40 -5.72 -8.98 3.56
N THR A 41 -5.16 -10.19 3.57
CA THR A 41 -5.70 -11.33 4.33
C THR A 41 -5.22 -11.38 5.79
N TYR A 42 -4.41 -10.43 6.25
CA TYR A 42 -4.00 -10.36 7.64
C TYR A 42 -5.10 -9.73 8.50
N ALA A 43 -5.87 -10.57 9.18
CA ALA A 43 -7.10 -10.22 9.90
C ALA A 43 -6.92 -9.24 11.08
N ARG A 44 -5.68 -8.92 11.47
CA ARG A 44 -5.42 -7.96 12.56
C ARG A 44 -5.18 -6.53 12.08
N LEU A 45 -5.08 -6.32 10.76
CA LEU A 45 -5.08 -4.96 10.21
C LEU A 45 -6.47 -4.35 10.37
N THR A 46 -6.48 -3.05 10.59
CA THR A 46 -7.69 -2.25 10.75
C THR A 46 -7.64 -1.07 9.79
N ILE A 47 -8.72 -0.33 9.67
CA ILE A 47 -8.76 0.93 8.93
C ILE A 47 -7.80 2.00 9.48
N PHE A 48 -7.20 1.78 10.65
CA PHE A 48 -6.22 2.68 11.26
C PHE A 48 -4.77 2.27 11.00
N ASP A 49 -4.57 1.24 10.19
CA ASP A 49 -3.26 0.78 9.72
C ASP A 49 -3.18 1.00 8.20
N ASP A 50 -2.04 1.43 7.69
CA ASP A 50 -1.79 1.55 6.26
C ASP A 50 -0.44 0.92 5.93
N ILE A 51 -0.43 -0.07 5.04
CA ILE A 51 0.76 -0.83 4.67
C ILE A 51 0.91 -0.86 3.16
N ASN A 52 2.07 -0.45 2.72
CA ASN A 52 2.48 -0.48 1.33
C ASN A 52 3.69 -1.40 1.18
N ALA A 53 3.79 -2.07 0.03
CA ALA A 53 4.92 -2.92 -0.32
C ALA A 53 5.43 -2.56 -1.72
N THR A 54 6.75 -2.44 -1.84
CA THR A 54 7.42 -2.39 -3.15
C THR A 54 8.30 -3.61 -3.31
N VAL A 55 8.38 -4.13 -4.54
CA VAL A 55 9.12 -5.34 -4.86
C VAL A 55 10.10 -5.04 -5.97
N GLU A 56 11.36 -5.36 -5.74
CA GLU A 56 12.41 -5.22 -6.75
C GLU A 56 13.39 -6.41 -6.64
N ASN A 57 13.50 -7.19 -7.69
CA ASN A 57 14.39 -8.37 -7.74
C ASN A 57 14.17 -9.35 -6.57
N GLY A 58 12.91 -9.50 -6.09
CA GLY A 58 12.58 -10.35 -4.95
C GLY A 58 12.92 -9.73 -3.58
N VAL A 59 13.43 -8.51 -3.54
CA VAL A 59 13.59 -7.71 -2.31
C VAL A 59 12.30 -6.96 -2.07
N VAL A 60 11.72 -7.10 -0.89
CA VAL A 60 10.47 -6.46 -0.49
C VAL A 60 10.76 -5.36 0.51
N VAL A 61 10.31 -4.15 0.22
CA VAL A 61 10.33 -3.04 1.19
C VAL A 61 8.90 -2.78 1.65
N LEU A 62 8.65 -2.97 2.95
CA LEU A 62 7.38 -2.67 3.59
C LEU A 62 7.44 -1.28 4.22
N THR A 63 6.50 -0.42 3.88
CA THR A 63 6.37 0.94 4.42
C THR A 63 4.98 1.15 5.00
N GLY A 64 4.78 2.26 5.70
CA GLY A 64 3.47 2.65 6.24
C GLY A 64 3.44 2.79 7.75
N ARG A 65 2.24 2.69 8.32
CA ARG A 65 1.98 2.89 9.75
C ARG A 65 1.06 1.80 10.29
N VAL A 66 1.36 1.33 11.51
CA VAL A 66 0.50 0.40 12.26
C VAL A 66 0.22 0.93 13.66
N THR A 67 -0.94 0.56 14.19
CA THR A 67 -1.37 0.95 15.54
C THR A 67 -0.66 0.17 16.65
N MET A 68 -0.08 -1.01 16.35
CA MET A 68 0.52 -1.88 17.36
C MET A 68 1.83 -2.50 16.87
N PRO A 69 2.88 -2.59 17.73
CA PRO A 69 4.18 -3.12 17.36
C PRO A 69 4.15 -4.54 16.79
N TYR A 70 3.35 -5.43 17.37
CA TYR A 70 3.26 -6.84 16.96
C TYR A 70 2.77 -6.99 15.49
N LYS A 71 2.00 -6.03 14.97
CA LYS A 71 1.53 -6.06 13.57
C LYS A 71 2.70 -5.94 12.59
N LYS A 72 3.68 -5.09 12.91
CA LYS A 72 4.92 -4.98 12.14
C LYS A 72 5.66 -6.32 12.10
N ASP A 73 5.90 -6.92 13.27
CA ASP A 73 6.63 -8.18 13.38
C ASP A 73 5.90 -9.33 12.69
N ASP A 74 4.58 -9.38 12.82
CA ASP A 74 3.75 -10.41 12.16
C ASP A 74 3.78 -10.25 10.62
N LEU A 75 3.70 -9.01 10.12
CA LEU A 75 3.77 -8.74 8.68
C LEU A 75 5.13 -9.13 8.10
N GLU A 76 6.23 -8.76 8.76
CA GLU A 76 7.57 -9.17 8.33
C GLU A 76 7.70 -10.70 8.22
N LYS A 77 7.29 -11.41 9.29
CA LYS A 77 7.31 -12.88 9.31
C LYS A 77 6.39 -13.51 8.25
N ARG A 78 5.27 -12.86 7.96
CA ARG A 78 4.29 -13.34 6.99
C ARG A 78 4.81 -13.17 5.57
N ILE A 79 5.37 -12.00 5.25
CA ILE A 79 5.89 -11.69 3.92
C ILE A 79 7.16 -12.49 3.62
N THR A 80 8.02 -12.73 4.59
CA THR A 80 9.22 -13.59 4.42
C THR A 80 8.87 -15.01 3.97
N LYS A 81 7.64 -15.49 4.22
CA LYS A 81 7.18 -16.84 3.82
C LYS A 81 6.55 -16.90 2.42
N VAL A 82 6.40 -15.76 1.75
CA VAL A 82 5.83 -15.73 0.40
C VAL A 82 6.88 -16.23 -0.59
N ASP A 83 6.48 -17.16 -1.45
CA ASP A 83 7.36 -17.75 -2.47
C ASP A 83 7.91 -16.66 -3.40
N GLY A 84 9.23 -16.68 -3.60
CA GLY A 84 9.92 -15.69 -4.42
C GLY A 84 10.51 -14.50 -3.64
N VAL A 85 10.16 -14.32 -2.37
CA VAL A 85 10.78 -13.31 -1.50
C VAL A 85 12.19 -13.74 -1.14
N ARG A 86 13.17 -12.90 -1.44
CA ARG A 86 14.58 -13.09 -1.10
C ARG A 86 14.94 -12.45 0.23
N SER A 87 14.40 -11.26 0.47
CA SER A 87 14.58 -10.53 1.72
C SER A 87 13.46 -9.53 1.93
N VAL A 88 13.19 -9.21 3.20
CA VAL A 88 12.20 -8.20 3.60
C VAL A 88 12.92 -7.11 4.38
N ARG A 89 12.71 -5.87 3.97
CA ARG A 89 13.12 -4.67 4.70
C ARG A 89 11.88 -3.95 5.20
N SER A 90 11.72 -3.86 6.51
CA SER A 90 10.55 -3.21 7.10
C SER A 90 10.90 -1.81 7.57
N GLU A 91 10.25 -0.84 6.93
CA GLU A 91 10.24 0.57 7.31
C GLU A 91 8.88 0.97 7.90
N ILE A 92 8.09 -0.01 8.36
CA ILE A 92 6.81 0.22 9.01
C ILE A 92 7.04 0.96 10.33
N GLY A 93 6.42 2.14 10.45
CA GLY A 93 6.37 2.88 11.69
C GLY A 93 5.22 2.45 12.59
N VAL A 94 5.43 2.48 13.90
CA VAL A 94 4.38 2.26 14.89
C VAL A 94 3.86 3.60 15.36
N LEU A 95 2.55 3.78 15.30
CA LEU A 95 1.90 5.00 15.78
C LEU A 95 2.06 5.14 17.30
N PRO A 96 2.39 6.33 17.81
CA PRO A 96 2.49 6.56 19.25
C PRO A 96 1.14 6.37 19.94
N VAL A 97 1.17 5.93 21.18
CA VAL A 97 -0.03 5.83 22.03
C VAL A 97 -0.47 7.24 22.42
N SER A 98 -1.67 7.63 22.00
CA SER A 98 -2.24 8.95 22.26
C SER A 98 -3.75 8.85 22.37
N GLN A 99 -4.31 9.22 23.53
CA GLN A 99 -5.77 9.24 23.74
C GLN A 99 -6.46 10.24 22.80
N PHE A 100 -5.81 11.37 22.55
CA PHE A 100 -6.32 12.38 21.62
C PHE A 100 -6.40 11.83 20.19
N ASP A 101 -5.33 11.19 19.71
CA ASP A 101 -5.32 10.61 18.36
C ASP A 101 -6.31 9.45 18.23
N ASP A 102 -6.48 8.64 19.26
CA ASP A 102 -7.47 7.55 19.29
C ASP A 102 -8.91 8.07 19.23
N GLU A 103 -9.19 9.17 19.93
CA GLU A 103 -10.50 9.83 19.86
C GLU A 103 -10.72 10.45 18.47
N LEU A 104 -9.70 11.09 17.91
CA LEU A 104 -9.75 11.67 16.57
C LEU A 104 -9.95 10.58 15.49
N ARG A 105 -9.26 9.44 15.58
CA ARG A 105 -9.48 8.27 14.71
C ARG A 105 -10.94 7.84 14.72
N ARG A 106 -11.55 7.73 15.91
CA ARG A 106 -12.97 7.34 16.05
C ARG A 106 -13.93 8.38 15.46
N ARG A 107 -13.65 9.67 15.63
CA ARG A 107 -14.47 10.76 15.04
C ARG A 107 -14.41 10.77 13.53
N VAL A 108 -13.22 10.70 12.96
CA VAL A 108 -13.01 10.65 11.50
C VAL A 108 -13.63 9.39 10.90
N SER A 109 -13.43 8.23 11.53
CA SER A 109 -14.03 6.96 11.08
C SER A 109 -15.56 7.05 11.05
N ARG A 110 -16.19 7.57 12.10
CA ARG A 110 -17.65 7.76 12.13
C ARG A 110 -18.14 8.75 11.09
N ALA A 111 -17.41 9.85 10.86
CA ALA A 111 -17.78 10.84 9.87
C ALA A 111 -17.74 10.27 8.44
N ILE A 112 -16.70 9.50 8.10
CA ILE A 112 -16.55 8.90 6.77
C ILE A 112 -17.49 7.71 6.60
N TYR A 113 -17.34 6.66 7.41
CA TYR A 113 -18.07 5.40 7.24
C TYR A 113 -19.53 5.45 7.70
N GLY A 114 -19.92 6.48 8.46
CA GLY A 114 -21.31 6.79 8.77
C GLY A 114 -22.04 7.59 7.69
N ASN A 115 -21.33 8.10 6.68
CA ASN A 115 -21.93 8.83 5.57
C ASN A 115 -22.53 7.86 4.54
N PRO A 116 -23.76 8.07 4.04
CA PRO A 116 -24.40 7.20 3.06
C PRO A 116 -23.59 6.94 1.79
N SER A 117 -22.77 7.90 1.35
CA SER A 117 -21.91 7.76 0.16
C SER A 117 -20.82 6.70 0.32
N PHE A 118 -20.46 6.35 1.56
CA PHE A 118 -19.44 5.34 1.87
C PHE A 118 -20.00 4.05 2.48
N TRP A 119 -21.31 3.88 2.46
CA TRP A 119 -21.95 2.67 3.01
C TRP A 119 -21.39 1.39 2.39
N ASN A 120 -21.21 1.37 1.06
CA ASN A 120 -20.65 0.21 0.37
C ASN A 120 -19.26 -0.17 0.89
N TYR A 121 -18.45 0.79 1.30
CA TYR A 121 -17.14 0.56 1.90
C TYR A 121 -17.25 0.09 3.36
N ALA A 122 -18.20 0.65 4.11
CA ALA A 122 -18.37 0.32 5.53
C ALA A 122 -18.73 -1.13 5.78
N VAL A 123 -19.38 -1.81 4.81
CA VAL A 123 -19.78 -3.23 4.92
C VAL A 123 -18.72 -4.20 4.41
N MET A 124 -17.61 -3.71 3.85
CA MET A 124 -16.52 -4.55 3.38
C MET A 124 -15.72 -5.12 4.55
N ALA A 125 -15.22 -6.35 4.40
CA ALA A 125 -14.33 -6.96 5.38
C ALA A 125 -13.01 -6.16 5.55
N ASN A 126 -12.53 -5.56 4.44
CA ASN A 126 -11.37 -4.66 4.41
C ASN A 126 -11.82 -3.35 3.76
N PRO A 127 -12.30 -2.37 4.52
CA PRO A 127 -12.70 -1.08 3.99
C PRO A 127 -11.50 -0.34 3.37
N PRO A 128 -11.65 0.25 2.17
CA PRO A 128 -10.52 0.72 1.38
C PRO A 128 -9.96 2.08 1.80
N ILE A 129 -10.61 2.81 2.71
CA ILE A 129 -10.13 4.09 3.21
C ILE A 129 -9.46 3.87 4.56
N HIS A 130 -8.16 4.08 4.62
CA HIS A 130 -7.36 4.01 5.84
C HIS A 130 -7.23 5.41 6.47
N ILE A 131 -7.34 5.47 7.80
CA ILE A 131 -7.35 6.71 8.59
C ILE A 131 -6.17 6.69 9.54
N ILE A 132 -5.08 7.30 9.16
CA ILE A 132 -3.86 7.36 9.96
C ILE A 132 -3.84 8.68 10.71
N VAL A 133 -3.72 8.62 12.03
CA VAL A 133 -3.64 9.82 12.88
C VAL A 133 -2.39 9.75 13.73
N GLU A 134 -1.56 10.77 13.64
CA GLU A 134 -0.32 10.91 14.38
C GLU A 134 -0.14 12.37 14.81
N GLY A 135 -0.11 12.62 16.13
CA GLY A 135 0.06 13.96 16.68
C GLY A 135 -1.02 14.95 16.25
N GLY A 136 -2.26 14.53 16.08
CA GLY A 136 -3.38 15.36 15.62
C GLY A 136 -3.43 15.60 14.10
N HIS A 137 -2.49 15.05 13.33
CA HIS A 137 -2.49 15.09 11.88
C HIS A 137 -3.20 13.86 11.31
N VAL A 138 -4.20 14.06 10.47
CA VAL A 138 -4.96 13.00 9.81
C VAL A 138 -4.42 12.79 8.41
N THR A 139 -4.10 11.55 8.05
CA THR A 139 -3.81 11.12 6.68
C THR A 139 -4.85 10.11 6.24
N LEU A 140 -5.53 10.39 5.14
CA LEU A 140 -6.43 9.46 4.48
C LEU A 140 -5.64 8.75 3.36
N ALA A 141 -5.54 7.42 3.43
CA ALA A 141 -4.84 6.60 2.44
C ALA A 141 -5.78 5.53 1.89
N GLY A 142 -5.37 4.89 0.78
CA GLY A 142 -6.12 3.83 0.13
C GLY A 142 -6.74 4.23 -1.20
N VAL A 143 -7.79 3.53 -1.63
CA VAL A 143 -8.37 3.67 -2.98
C VAL A 143 -9.88 3.91 -2.90
N VAL A 144 -10.37 4.83 -3.74
CA VAL A 144 -11.79 5.16 -3.88
C VAL A 144 -12.19 5.12 -5.35
N ASN A 145 -13.50 4.97 -5.65
CA ASN A 145 -13.96 4.82 -7.04
C ASN A 145 -13.82 6.13 -7.86
N SER A 146 -13.85 7.29 -7.21
CA SER A 146 -13.91 8.57 -7.91
C SER A 146 -13.22 9.72 -7.17
N ASN A 147 -12.91 10.76 -7.94
CA ASN A 147 -12.39 12.01 -7.37
C ASN A 147 -13.42 12.72 -6.47
N VAL A 148 -14.71 12.54 -6.74
CA VAL A 148 -15.80 13.08 -5.89
C VAL A 148 -15.75 12.45 -4.50
N GLU A 149 -15.62 11.12 -4.42
CA GLU A 149 -15.47 10.40 -3.15
C GLU A 149 -14.19 10.81 -2.42
N ARG A 150 -13.07 10.97 -3.15
CA ARG A 150 -11.80 11.45 -2.59
C ARG A 150 -11.95 12.82 -1.93
N MET A 151 -12.63 13.76 -2.61
CA MET A 151 -12.89 15.10 -2.07
C MET A 151 -13.87 15.07 -0.90
N LEU A 152 -14.91 14.26 -0.98
CA LEU A 152 -15.90 14.10 0.08
C LEU A 152 -15.26 13.52 1.34
N ALA A 153 -14.44 12.46 1.22
CA ALA A 153 -13.74 11.89 2.36
C ALA A 153 -12.88 12.93 3.10
N ARG A 154 -12.14 13.75 2.36
CA ARG A 154 -11.39 14.88 2.95
C ARG A 154 -12.29 15.87 3.68
N SER A 155 -13.39 16.27 3.06
CA SER A 155 -14.34 17.22 3.64
C SER A 155 -14.92 16.69 4.95
N LEU A 156 -15.27 15.40 5.00
CA LEU A 156 -15.81 14.75 6.19
C LEU A 156 -14.77 14.58 7.31
N ALA A 157 -13.49 14.49 6.97
CA ALA A 157 -12.40 14.39 7.94
C ALA A 157 -11.96 15.76 8.49
N THR A 158 -12.50 16.85 7.98
CA THR A 158 -12.11 18.23 8.35
C THR A 158 -13.09 18.83 9.38
N GLY A 159 -12.55 19.58 10.36
CA GLY A 159 -13.35 20.26 11.41
C GLY A 159 -13.69 19.35 12.59
N LEU A 160 -12.98 18.24 12.76
CA LEU A 160 -13.18 17.27 13.85
C LEU A 160 -12.21 17.45 15.02
N GLY A 161 -11.39 18.51 15.01
CA GLY A 161 -10.38 18.81 16.00
C GLY A 161 -8.97 18.35 15.63
N GLU A 162 -8.75 18.05 14.36
CA GLU A 162 -7.45 17.78 13.76
C GLU A 162 -6.62 19.06 13.56
N LEU A 163 -5.29 18.91 13.53
CA LEU A 163 -4.38 19.99 13.15
C LEU A 163 -4.27 20.13 11.62
N SER A 164 -4.34 19.03 10.91
CA SER A 164 -4.35 19.01 9.44
C SER A 164 -4.95 17.73 8.88
N VAL A 165 -5.41 17.80 7.62
CA VAL A 165 -5.86 16.64 6.84
C VAL A 165 -5.04 16.54 5.56
N THR A 166 -4.25 15.46 5.44
CA THR A 166 -3.57 15.06 4.21
C THR A 166 -4.41 14.01 3.51
N ASN A 167 -4.74 14.26 2.24
CA ASN A 167 -5.53 13.32 1.43
C ASN A 167 -4.62 12.62 0.42
N SER A 168 -4.21 11.40 0.74
CA SER A 168 -3.39 10.51 -0.09
C SER A 168 -4.23 9.41 -0.77
N LEU A 169 -5.57 9.55 -0.78
CA LEU A 169 -6.45 8.63 -1.49
C LEU A 169 -6.17 8.67 -2.99
N LYS A 170 -6.04 7.51 -3.60
CA LYS A 170 -5.99 7.32 -5.06
C LYS A 170 -7.36 6.95 -5.58
N THR A 171 -7.61 7.22 -6.84
CA THR A 171 -8.80 6.69 -7.53
C THR A 171 -8.47 5.38 -8.23
N ASP A 172 -9.49 4.54 -8.48
CA ASP A 172 -9.35 3.31 -9.27
C ASP A 172 -8.72 3.55 -10.65
N ALA A 173 -8.99 4.71 -11.24
CA ALA A 173 -8.42 5.08 -12.55
C ALA A 173 -6.91 5.36 -12.45
N GLU A 174 -6.47 6.01 -11.38
CA GLU A 174 -5.05 6.31 -11.12
C GLU A 174 -4.26 5.02 -10.87
N VAL A 175 -4.80 4.11 -10.05
CA VAL A 175 -4.14 2.82 -9.75
C VAL A 175 -4.01 1.92 -10.99
N LYS A 176 -4.99 1.94 -11.90
CA LYS A 176 -4.93 1.15 -13.14
C LYS A 176 -3.96 1.72 -14.19
N SER A 177 -3.54 2.96 -14.04
CA SER A 177 -2.61 3.65 -14.94
C SER A 177 -1.14 3.58 -14.50
N GLU A 178 -0.87 3.14 -13.28
CA GLU A 178 0.47 2.89 -12.71
C GLU A 178 0.96 1.48 -13.09
#